data_74bbfc31a90d9d03a4eb9595d43b03ee
#
_entry.id   74bbfc31a90d9d03a4eb9595d43b03ee
#
_cell.length_a   1.000
_cell.length_b   1.000
_cell.length_c   1.000
_cell.angle_alpha   90.00
_cell.angle_beta   90.00
_cell.angle_gamma   90.00
#
_symmetry.space_group_name_H-M   'P 1'
#
loop_
_entity.id
_entity.type
_entity.pdbx_description
1 polymer ?
#
loop_
_entity_poly.entity_id
_entity_poly.type
_entity_poly.pdbx_seq_one_letter_code
_entity_poly.pdbx_strand_id
1 'polypeptide(L)'
;MAALVLKTFKRHVMSEKQTHPFKPIFDQNSKILILGSFPSVVSRKFGFYYANPQNRFWRVLAQILNAPPPASTEEKIKFLLASRIAIYDAAISCEIKGSSDAKMTAVVPANLKSIFGGARIAQVFANGGKAHEICEKYLKTQILNATGKEPIKLPSTSPANANFNFERLVQEWTVILNSIG
;
A
#
# COMPACT_ATOMS: atom_id res chain seq x y z
N MET A 1 -12.83 -56.76 -13.57
CA MET A 1 -11.83 -55.81 -13.04
C MET A 1 -12.11 -54.48 -13.67
N ALA A 2 -12.76 -53.58 -12.93
CA ALA A 2 -13.10 -52.23 -13.40
C ALA A 2 -12.08 -51.26 -12.80
N ALA A 3 -11.25 -50.69 -13.66
CA ALA A 3 -10.27 -49.65 -13.25
C ALA A 3 -11.04 -48.32 -13.05
N LEU A 4 -11.10 -47.89 -11.81
CA LEU A 4 -11.68 -46.62 -11.40
C LEU A 4 -10.69 -45.50 -11.76
N VAL A 5 -10.93 -44.77 -12.85
CA VAL A 5 -10.18 -43.60 -13.25
C VAL A 5 -10.60 -42.43 -12.35
N LEU A 6 -9.85 -42.15 -11.31
CA LEU A 6 -9.94 -40.94 -10.52
C LEU A 6 -9.52 -39.71 -11.37
N LYS A 7 -10.49 -39.04 -12.01
CA LYS A 7 -10.28 -37.72 -12.60
C LYS A 7 -10.07 -36.71 -11.48
N THR A 8 -8.83 -36.32 -11.26
CA THR A 8 -8.45 -35.19 -10.41
C THR A 8 -9.01 -33.91 -11.02
N PHE A 9 -10.14 -33.42 -10.52
CA PHE A 9 -10.62 -32.08 -10.83
C PHE A 9 -9.65 -31.05 -10.24
N LYS A 10 -8.73 -30.55 -11.06
CA LYS A 10 -8.04 -29.30 -10.75
C LYS A 10 -9.09 -28.21 -10.65
N ARG A 11 -9.46 -27.80 -9.43
CA ARG A 11 -10.23 -26.58 -9.22
C ARG A 11 -9.46 -25.44 -9.88
N HIS A 12 -9.95 -24.99 -11.01
CA HIS A 12 -9.52 -23.73 -11.62
C HIS A 12 -9.99 -22.63 -10.68
N VAL A 13 -9.08 -22.12 -9.85
CA VAL A 13 -9.36 -20.93 -9.05
C VAL A 13 -9.48 -19.77 -10.03
N MET A 14 -10.72 -19.41 -10.36
CA MET A 14 -11.04 -18.26 -11.21
C MET A 14 -10.47 -17.02 -10.55
N SER A 15 -9.83 -16.13 -11.32
CA SER A 15 -9.46 -14.82 -10.85
C SER A 15 -10.72 -13.99 -10.66
N GLU A 16 -10.86 -13.35 -9.49
CA GLU A 16 -11.97 -12.47 -9.22
C GLU A 16 -11.52 -11.01 -9.31
N LYS A 17 -12.32 -10.19 -10.01
CA LYS A 17 -12.11 -8.74 -10.03
C LYS A 17 -12.44 -8.18 -8.65
N GLN A 18 -11.46 -7.49 -8.08
CA GLN A 18 -11.57 -6.80 -6.80
C GLN A 18 -11.51 -5.28 -7.03
N THR A 19 -12.34 -4.53 -6.30
CA THR A 19 -12.37 -3.07 -6.36
C THR A 19 -11.92 -2.49 -5.02
N HIS A 20 -11.15 -1.42 -5.06
CA HIS A 20 -10.63 -0.74 -3.88
C HIS A 20 -11.77 -0.07 -3.10
N PRO A 21 -11.99 -0.42 -1.82
CA PRO A 21 -13.15 0.06 -1.08
C PRO A 21 -12.91 1.36 -0.32
N PHE A 22 -11.67 1.87 -0.25
CA PHE A 22 -11.31 3.00 0.59
C PHE A 22 -11.07 4.27 -0.22
N LYS A 23 -11.31 5.42 0.40
CA LYS A 23 -10.88 6.71 -0.11
C LYS A 23 -9.44 7.01 0.36
N PRO A 24 -8.66 7.82 -0.38
CA PRO A 24 -7.37 8.28 0.09
C PRO A 24 -7.52 9.08 1.39
N ILE A 25 -6.54 8.99 2.27
CA ILE A 25 -6.45 9.80 3.49
C ILE A 25 -5.37 10.85 3.26
N PHE A 26 -5.76 12.11 3.26
CA PHE A 26 -4.87 13.26 3.12
C PHE A 26 -5.60 14.54 3.54
N ASP A 27 -4.84 15.58 3.80
CA ASP A 27 -5.32 16.98 3.93
C ASP A 27 -4.36 17.93 3.21
N GLN A 28 -4.67 19.23 3.25
CA GLN A 28 -3.84 20.27 2.63
C GLN A 28 -2.42 20.36 3.19
N ASN A 29 -2.16 19.84 4.39
CA ASN A 29 -0.87 19.85 5.06
C ASN A 29 -0.01 18.64 4.72
N SER A 30 -0.56 17.63 4.05
CA SER A 30 0.15 16.43 3.67
C SER A 30 1.34 16.76 2.77
N LYS A 31 2.53 16.22 3.10
CA LYS A 31 3.80 16.48 2.42
C LYS A 31 4.33 15.27 1.66
N ILE A 32 4.02 14.08 2.12
CA ILE A 32 4.38 12.85 1.43
C ILE A 32 3.13 12.00 1.17
N LEU A 33 3.21 11.21 0.11
CA LEU A 33 2.21 10.19 -0.21
C LEU A 33 2.83 8.81 -0.15
N ILE A 34 2.28 7.94 0.68
CA ILE A 34 2.68 6.52 0.71
C ILE A 34 1.62 5.71 -0.04
N LEU A 35 2.05 5.00 -1.07
CA LEU A 35 1.20 4.12 -1.88
C LEU A 35 1.47 2.66 -1.56
N GLY A 36 0.43 1.92 -1.14
CA GLY A 36 0.41 0.47 -1.19
C GLY A 36 0.15 -0.03 -2.62
N SER A 37 0.14 -1.35 -2.83
CA SER A 37 -0.24 -1.94 -4.12
C SER A 37 -1.75 -1.99 -4.30
N PHE A 38 -2.41 -2.70 -3.38
CA PHE A 38 -3.86 -2.90 -3.28
C PHE A 38 -4.20 -3.43 -1.88
N PRO A 39 -5.40 -3.17 -1.32
CA PRO A 39 -5.73 -3.61 0.03
C PRO A 39 -5.75 -5.14 0.15
N SER A 40 -5.14 -5.66 1.21
CA SER A 40 -5.20 -7.09 1.54
C SER A 40 -6.64 -7.54 1.83
N VAL A 41 -6.88 -8.86 1.80
CA VAL A 41 -8.19 -9.44 2.18
C VAL A 41 -8.63 -8.97 3.56
N VAL A 42 -7.70 -8.94 4.53
CA VAL A 42 -7.99 -8.46 5.89
C VAL A 42 -8.37 -6.98 5.88
N SER A 43 -7.61 -6.14 5.17
CA SER A 43 -7.91 -4.71 5.05
C SER A 43 -9.29 -4.45 4.42
N ARG A 44 -9.64 -5.19 3.37
CA ARG A 44 -10.97 -5.06 2.74
C ARG A 44 -12.11 -5.48 3.67
N LYS A 45 -11.92 -6.51 4.49
CA LYS A 45 -12.91 -6.95 5.49
C LYS A 45 -13.08 -5.95 6.62
N PHE A 46 -11.99 -5.38 7.12
CA PHE A 46 -12.00 -4.38 8.18
C PHE A 46 -12.40 -2.98 7.72
N GLY A 47 -12.34 -2.71 6.43
CA GLY A 47 -12.67 -1.40 5.88
C GLY A 47 -11.59 -0.34 6.09
N PHE A 48 -10.29 -0.72 6.28
CA PHE A 48 -9.22 0.24 6.52
C PHE A 48 -7.84 -0.26 6.08
N TYR A 49 -6.92 0.69 5.84
CA TYR A 49 -5.55 0.43 5.39
C TYR A 49 -4.73 -0.33 6.43
N TYR A 50 -3.93 -1.29 5.95
CA TYR A 50 -2.98 -2.05 6.77
C TYR A 50 -3.61 -2.63 8.05
N ALA A 51 -4.86 -3.11 7.96
CA ALA A 51 -5.64 -3.62 9.10
C ALA A 51 -5.20 -5.02 9.59
N ASN A 52 -4.37 -5.74 8.82
CA ASN A 52 -3.80 -7.00 9.30
C ASN A 52 -2.88 -6.73 10.49
N PRO A 53 -3.16 -7.30 11.69
CA PRO A 53 -2.36 -7.08 12.91
C PRO A 53 -0.88 -7.44 12.74
N GLN A 54 -0.56 -8.37 11.84
CA GLN A 54 0.81 -8.76 11.54
C GLN A 54 1.53 -7.78 10.59
N ASN A 55 0.81 -6.84 9.97
CA ASN A 55 1.43 -5.81 9.13
C ASN A 55 2.16 -4.80 10.02
N ARG A 56 3.40 -4.52 9.68
CA ARG A 56 4.29 -3.68 10.48
C ARG A 56 4.16 -2.19 10.20
N PHE A 57 3.30 -1.78 9.24
CA PHE A 57 3.17 -0.39 8.78
C PHE A 57 2.99 0.62 9.92
N TRP A 58 1.96 0.43 10.75
CA TRP A 58 1.65 1.36 11.85
C TRP A 58 2.76 1.42 12.90
N ARG A 59 3.37 0.28 13.21
CA ARG A 59 4.47 0.18 14.17
C ARG A 59 5.74 0.83 13.64
N VAL A 60 6.05 0.66 12.35
CA VAL A 60 7.21 1.29 11.70
C VAL A 60 7.04 2.80 11.69
N LEU A 61 5.89 3.33 11.26
CA LEU A 61 5.63 4.77 11.28
C LEU A 61 5.72 5.34 12.70
N ALA A 62 5.09 4.69 13.68
CA ALA A 62 5.14 5.12 15.07
C ALA A 62 6.58 5.20 15.60
N GLN A 63 7.41 4.20 15.29
CA GLN A 63 8.80 4.17 15.73
C GLN A 63 9.63 5.30 15.11
N ILE A 64 9.53 5.54 13.80
CA ILE A 64 10.33 6.60 13.14
C ILE A 64 9.86 8.01 13.48
N LEU A 65 8.57 8.16 13.83
CA LEU A 65 7.99 9.44 14.26
C LEU A 65 8.08 9.66 15.76
N ASN A 66 8.71 8.73 16.50
CA ASN A 66 8.84 8.76 17.95
C ASN A 66 7.50 8.99 18.68
N ALA A 67 6.48 8.25 18.27
CA ALA A 67 5.12 8.35 18.79
C ALA A 67 4.55 6.95 19.15
N PRO A 68 3.54 6.88 20.02
CA PRO A 68 2.86 5.61 20.29
C PRO A 68 2.13 5.11 19.03
N PRO A 69 2.09 3.79 18.79
CA PRO A 69 1.36 3.24 17.65
C PRO A 69 -0.14 3.46 17.81
N PRO A 70 -0.83 4.00 16.79
CA PRO A 70 -2.26 4.25 16.85
C PRO A 70 -3.05 2.94 16.83
N ALA A 71 -4.06 2.81 17.70
CA ALA A 71 -4.85 1.60 17.83
C ALA A 71 -6.15 1.63 17.00
N SER A 72 -6.96 2.67 17.15
CA SER A 72 -8.23 2.79 16.43
C SER A 72 -8.08 3.37 15.03
N THR A 73 -9.09 3.20 14.19
CA THR A 73 -9.14 3.83 12.85
C THR A 73 -9.06 5.34 12.94
N GLU A 74 -9.74 5.94 13.91
CA GLU A 74 -9.74 7.38 14.12
C GLU A 74 -8.35 7.89 14.54
N GLU A 75 -7.69 7.19 15.48
CA GLU A 75 -6.31 7.50 15.86
C GLU A 75 -5.33 7.38 14.70
N LYS A 76 -5.49 6.37 13.83
CA LYS A 76 -4.68 6.18 12.63
C LYS A 76 -4.82 7.35 11.64
N ILE A 77 -6.05 7.81 11.42
CA ILE A 77 -6.29 8.99 10.57
C ILE A 77 -5.64 10.23 11.18
N LYS A 78 -5.90 10.52 12.46
CA LYS A 78 -5.30 11.66 13.16
C LYS A 78 -3.76 11.61 13.14
N PHE A 79 -3.20 10.43 13.37
CA PHE A 79 -1.76 10.19 13.36
C PHE A 79 -1.13 10.51 11.99
N LEU A 80 -1.73 10.05 10.89
CA LEU A 80 -1.25 10.35 9.54
C LEU A 80 -1.28 11.85 9.24
N LEU A 81 -2.43 12.49 9.47
CA LEU A 81 -2.63 13.91 9.15
C LEU A 81 -1.74 14.81 10.01
N ALA A 82 -1.62 14.53 11.32
CA ALA A 82 -0.70 15.24 12.20
C ALA A 82 0.77 15.09 11.79
N SER A 83 1.11 13.95 11.18
CA SER A 83 2.45 13.67 10.66
C SER A 83 2.65 14.12 9.21
N ARG A 84 1.68 14.80 8.61
CA ARG A 84 1.71 15.26 7.21
C ARG A 84 1.88 14.14 6.18
N ILE A 85 1.34 12.96 6.48
CA ILE A 85 1.43 11.78 5.64
C ILE A 85 0.07 11.50 4.99
N ALA A 86 0.03 11.50 3.67
CA ALA A 86 -1.07 10.97 2.89
C ALA A 86 -0.87 9.47 2.62
N ILE A 87 -1.96 8.70 2.60
CA ILE A 87 -1.92 7.29 2.15
C ILE A 87 -3.00 6.99 1.13
N TYR A 88 -2.67 6.11 0.20
CA TYR A 88 -3.57 5.46 -0.74
C TYR A 88 -2.96 4.16 -1.24
N ASP A 89 -3.58 3.53 -2.24
CA ASP A 89 -3.00 2.41 -2.97
C ASP A 89 -2.83 2.77 -4.46
N ALA A 90 -1.85 2.16 -5.09
CA ALA A 90 -1.50 2.43 -6.49
C ALA A 90 -2.52 1.87 -7.49
N ALA A 91 -3.30 0.85 -7.08
CA ALA A 91 -4.37 0.25 -7.89
C ALA A 91 -5.75 0.45 -7.25
N ILE A 92 -6.76 0.78 -8.08
CA ILE A 92 -8.16 0.87 -7.65
C ILE A 92 -8.97 -0.39 -8.00
N SER A 93 -8.46 -1.23 -8.87
CA SER A 93 -9.06 -2.51 -9.19
C SER A 93 -8.01 -3.45 -9.78
N CYS A 94 -8.16 -4.73 -9.53
CA CYS A 94 -7.30 -5.76 -10.10
C CYS A 94 -8.00 -7.12 -10.06
N GLU A 95 -7.46 -8.09 -10.77
CA GLU A 95 -7.79 -9.50 -10.61
C GLU A 95 -6.74 -10.17 -9.75
N ILE A 96 -7.17 -10.90 -8.73
CA ILE A 96 -6.28 -11.59 -7.78
C ILE A 96 -6.60 -13.08 -7.78
N LYS A 97 -5.57 -13.92 -7.92
CA LYS A 97 -5.64 -15.35 -7.65
C LYS A 97 -5.08 -15.61 -6.25
N GLY A 98 -5.98 -15.85 -5.28
CA GLY A 98 -5.61 -16.01 -3.86
C GLY A 98 -5.32 -14.68 -3.17
N SER A 99 -4.45 -14.67 -2.15
CA SER A 99 -4.19 -13.52 -1.28
C SER A 99 -2.85 -12.81 -1.54
N SER A 100 -2.12 -13.18 -2.57
CA SER A 100 -0.76 -12.67 -2.84
C SER A 100 -0.75 -11.57 -3.89
N ASP A 101 -0.16 -10.41 -3.56
CA ASP A 101 0.08 -9.30 -4.50
C ASP A 101 0.87 -9.71 -5.75
N ALA A 102 1.72 -10.73 -5.64
CA ALA A 102 2.47 -11.28 -6.77
C ALA A 102 1.58 -11.90 -7.86
N LYS A 103 0.32 -12.17 -7.54
CA LYS A 103 -0.67 -12.75 -8.46
C LYS A 103 -1.71 -11.74 -8.96
N MET A 104 -1.45 -10.45 -8.77
CA MET A 104 -2.29 -9.38 -9.32
C MET A 104 -2.12 -9.26 -10.83
N THR A 105 -3.25 -9.27 -11.54
CA THR A 105 -3.35 -9.04 -12.98
C THR A 105 -4.47 -8.04 -13.28
N ALA A 106 -4.61 -7.60 -14.53
CA ALA A 106 -5.63 -6.64 -14.97
C ALA A 106 -5.72 -5.40 -14.05
N VAL A 107 -4.57 -4.84 -13.70
CA VAL A 107 -4.46 -3.69 -12.79
C VAL A 107 -5.04 -2.44 -13.43
N VAL A 108 -5.99 -1.81 -12.74
CA VAL A 108 -6.47 -0.45 -13.03
C VAL A 108 -5.79 0.50 -12.04
N PRO A 109 -4.94 1.42 -12.51
CA PRO A 109 -4.20 2.32 -11.63
C PRO A 109 -5.12 3.35 -10.97
N ALA A 110 -4.68 3.88 -9.85
CA ALA A 110 -5.35 4.96 -9.15
C ALA A 110 -5.29 6.28 -9.94
N ASN A 111 -6.28 7.14 -9.70
CA ASN A 111 -6.22 8.52 -10.13
C ASN A 111 -5.81 9.39 -8.93
N LEU A 112 -4.60 9.94 -8.97
CA LEU A 112 -4.02 10.72 -7.87
C LEU A 112 -4.32 12.22 -7.96
N LYS A 113 -5.12 12.66 -8.94
CA LYS A 113 -5.42 14.09 -9.15
C LYS A 113 -6.03 14.80 -7.94
N SER A 114 -6.91 14.12 -7.20
CA SER A 114 -7.52 14.69 -6.00
C SER A 114 -6.48 14.93 -4.90
N ILE A 115 -5.52 14.03 -4.73
CA ILE A 115 -4.46 14.15 -3.74
C ILE A 115 -3.52 15.31 -4.13
N PHE A 116 -3.02 15.31 -5.36
CA PHE A 116 -2.11 16.35 -5.83
C PHE A 116 -2.76 17.73 -5.99
N GLY A 117 -4.08 17.79 -6.20
CA GLY A 117 -4.82 19.03 -6.21
C GLY A 117 -5.18 19.56 -4.81
N GLY A 118 -5.26 18.69 -3.81
CA GLY A 118 -5.62 19.03 -2.45
C GLY A 118 -4.45 19.15 -1.46
N ALA A 119 -3.26 18.67 -1.85
CA ALA A 119 -2.07 18.70 -1.01
C ALA A 119 -0.80 18.93 -1.84
N ARG A 120 0.16 19.67 -1.28
CA ARG A 120 1.47 19.89 -1.91
C ARG A 120 2.43 18.74 -1.53
N ILE A 121 2.28 17.61 -2.20
CA ILE A 121 3.11 16.43 -1.99
C ILE A 121 4.52 16.68 -2.53
N ALA A 122 5.52 16.56 -1.68
CA ALA A 122 6.94 16.74 -2.01
C ALA A 122 7.62 15.44 -2.48
N GLN A 123 7.08 14.27 -2.07
CA GLN A 123 7.62 12.97 -2.44
C GLN A 123 6.55 11.88 -2.35
N VAL A 124 6.61 10.92 -3.28
CA VAL A 124 5.82 9.69 -3.25
C VAL A 124 6.70 8.50 -2.89
N PHE A 125 6.23 7.68 -1.96
CA PHE A 125 6.88 6.44 -1.54
C PHE A 125 5.98 5.24 -1.86
N ALA A 126 6.56 4.18 -2.38
CA ALA A 126 5.85 2.94 -2.69
C ALA A 126 6.21 1.86 -1.66
N ASN A 127 5.22 1.39 -0.90
CA ASN A 127 5.36 0.35 0.11
C ASN A 127 5.46 -1.04 -0.53
N GLY A 128 6.66 -1.42 -0.89
CA GLY A 128 6.98 -2.70 -1.49
C GLY A 128 7.15 -2.70 -3.01
N GLY A 129 7.69 -3.80 -3.52
CA GLY A 129 8.05 -3.94 -4.94
C GLY A 129 6.85 -3.84 -5.89
N LYS A 130 5.70 -4.46 -5.54
CA LYS A 130 4.50 -4.42 -6.39
C LYS A 130 3.89 -3.01 -6.46
N ALA A 131 3.83 -2.29 -5.35
CA ALA A 131 3.41 -0.90 -5.35
C ALA A 131 4.30 -0.04 -6.25
N HIS A 132 5.62 -0.21 -6.15
CA HIS A 132 6.59 0.50 -6.97
C HIS A 132 6.46 0.15 -8.46
N GLU A 133 6.29 -1.12 -8.81
CA GLU A 133 6.05 -1.57 -10.20
C GLU A 133 4.83 -0.87 -10.82
N ILE A 134 3.72 -0.78 -10.06
CA ILE A 134 2.50 -0.09 -10.51
C ILE A 134 2.75 1.42 -10.66
N CYS A 135 3.47 2.04 -9.73
CA CYS A 135 3.85 3.44 -9.82
C CYS A 135 4.68 3.72 -11.09
N GLU A 136 5.72 2.95 -11.34
CA GLU A 136 6.58 3.11 -12.50
C GLU A 136 5.81 2.92 -13.82
N LYS A 137 4.96 1.89 -13.88
CA LYS A 137 4.28 1.54 -15.12
C LYS A 137 3.11 2.46 -15.47
N TYR A 138 2.35 2.92 -14.47
CA TYR A 138 1.07 3.58 -14.71
C TYR A 138 0.94 4.98 -14.11
N LEU A 139 1.67 5.29 -13.04
CA LEU A 139 1.50 6.53 -12.27
C LEU A 139 2.67 7.49 -12.41
N LYS A 140 3.78 7.06 -13.03
CA LYS A 140 5.03 7.81 -13.11
C LYS A 140 4.82 9.23 -13.63
N THR A 141 4.08 9.40 -14.72
CA THR A 141 3.80 10.73 -15.30
C THR A 141 3.01 11.62 -14.34
N GLN A 142 1.98 11.08 -13.66
CA GLN A 142 1.21 11.86 -12.67
C GLN A 142 2.11 12.30 -11.50
N ILE A 143 2.97 11.40 -11.01
CA ILE A 143 3.87 11.66 -9.90
C ILE A 143 4.92 12.70 -10.27
N LEU A 144 5.59 12.53 -11.41
CA LEU A 144 6.61 13.49 -11.90
C LEU A 144 6.03 14.88 -12.13
N ASN A 145 4.85 14.98 -12.75
CA ASN A 145 4.21 16.27 -12.99
C ASN A 145 3.83 16.99 -11.69
N ALA A 146 3.46 16.26 -10.64
CA ALA A 146 3.06 16.84 -9.37
C ALA A 146 4.24 17.16 -8.45
N THR A 147 5.27 16.32 -8.43
CA THR A 147 6.36 16.39 -7.43
C THR A 147 7.71 16.78 -8.01
N GLY A 148 7.89 16.66 -9.32
CA GLY A 148 9.18 16.78 -10.00
C GLY A 148 10.16 15.62 -9.70
N LYS A 149 9.70 14.56 -9.02
CA LYS A 149 10.54 13.46 -8.53
C LYS A 149 9.94 12.10 -8.84
N GLU A 150 10.79 11.10 -9.00
CA GLU A 150 10.36 9.72 -9.14
C GLU A 150 9.88 9.13 -7.81
N PRO A 151 8.98 8.12 -7.84
CA PRO A 151 8.56 7.42 -6.64
C PRO A 151 9.73 6.63 -6.03
N ILE A 152 9.88 6.68 -4.72
CA ILE A 152 10.91 5.93 -4.00
C ILE A 152 10.32 4.59 -3.52
N LYS A 153 11.00 3.49 -3.86
CA LYS A 153 10.64 2.17 -3.35
C LYS A 153 11.12 1.99 -1.91
N LEU A 154 10.18 1.64 -1.02
CA LEU A 154 10.48 1.17 0.34
C LEU A 154 10.28 -0.35 0.45
N PRO A 155 11.00 -1.03 1.35
CA PRO A 155 10.72 -2.43 1.62
C PRO A 155 9.31 -2.59 2.19
N SER A 156 8.61 -3.64 1.73
CA SER A 156 7.23 -3.90 2.14
C SER A 156 7.10 -4.17 3.64
N THR A 157 6.12 -3.51 4.27
CA THR A 157 5.75 -3.76 5.67
C THR A 157 4.91 -5.03 5.86
N SER A 158 4.48 -5.68 4.77
CA SER A 158 3.73 -6.93 4.81
C SER A 158 4.46 -8.02 5.57
N PRO A 159 3.75 -8.87 6.36
CA PRO A 159 4.36 -10.03 7.01
C PRO A 159 4.93 -11.05 6.00
N ALA A 160 4.47 -11.03 4.76
CA ALA A 160 5.03 -11.86 3.68
C ALA A 160 6.48 -11.47 3.30
N ASN A 161 6.93 -10.25 3.65
CA ASN A 161 8.31 -9.82 3.44
C ASN A 161 9.21 -10.30 4.59
N ALA A 162 9.59 -11.57 4.54
CA ALA A 162 10.42 -12.21 5.56
C ALA A 162 11.88 -11.73 5.57
N ASN A 163 12.36 -11.11 4.48
CA ASN A 163 13.75 -10.66 4.35
C ASN A 163 14.08 -9.41 5.19
N PHE A 164 13.07 -8.73 5.71
CA PHE A 164 13.22 -7.55 6.53
C PHE A 164 12.60 -7.78 7.92
N ASN A 165 13.43 -7.80 8.96
CA ASN A 165 12.97 -7.72 10.33
C ASN A 165 12.46 -6.29 10.64
N PHE A 166 11.94 -6.09 11.85
CA PHE A 166 11.35 -4.80 12.24
C PHE A 166 12.38 -3.67 12.25
N GLU A 167 13.55 -3.90 12.84
CA GLU A 167 14.63 -2.92 12.98
C GLU A 167 15.14 -2.44 11.62
N ARG A 168 15.33 -3.38 10.70
CA ARG A 168 15.74 -3.06 9.33
C ARG A 168 14.67 -2.28 8.56
N LEU A 169 13.38 -2.61 8.77
CA LEU A 169 12.31 -1.81 8.19
C LEU A 169 12.33 -0.37 8.72
N VAL A 170 12.47 -0.18 10.03
CA VAL A 170 12.56 1.15 10.65
C VAL A 170 13.72 1.93 10.03
N GLN A 171 14.89 1.33 9.91
CA GLN A 171 16.07 1.96 9.33
C GLN A 171 15.81 2.43 7.88
N GLU A 172 15.29 1.56 7.02
CA GLU A 172 15.03 1.88 5.61
C GLU A 172 13.90 2.92 5.44
N TRP A 173 12.88 2.87 6.29
CA TRP A 173 11.75 3.79 6.24
C TRP A 173 12.06 5.18 6.79
N THR A 174 13.14 5.34 7.56
CA THR A 174 13.58 6.65 8.11
C THR A 174 13.75 7.70 7.01
N VAL A 175 14.03 7.31 5.78
CA VAL A 175 14.17 8.22 4.62
C VAL A 175 12.96 9.12 4.39
N ILE A 176 11.75 8.70 4.81
CA ILE A 176 10.54 9.54 4.65
C ILE A 176 10.63 10.85 5.42
N LEU A 177 11.37 10.89 6.53
CA LEU A 177 11.54 12.08 7.36
C LEU A 177 12.17 13.26 6.60
N ASN A 178 13.00 12.97 5.60
CA ASN A 178 13.65 14.01 4.78
C ASN A 178 12.65 14.82 3.93
N SER A 179 11.40 14.35 3.82
CA SER A 179 10.37 14.98 2.98
C SER A 179 9.14 15.46 3.75
N ILE A 180 9.10 15.26 5.06
CA ILE A 180 7.99 15.67 5.95
C ILE A 180 8.23 17.05 6.54
N GLY A 181 9.48 17.44 6.73
CA GLY A 181 9.92 18.69 7.37
C GLY A 181 9.43 19.96 6.71
#